data_6e9e33467b3bc83e01b854dc8d8aabfe
#
_entry.id   6e9e33467b3bc83e01b854dc8d8aabfe
#
_cell.length_a   1.000
_cell.length_b   1.000
_cell.length_c   1.000
_cell.angle_alpha   90.00
_cell.angle_beta   90.00
_cell.angle_gamma   90.00
#
_symmetry.space_group_name_H-M   'P 1'
#
loop_
_entity.id
_entity.type
_entity.pdbx_description
1 polymer ?
#
loop_
_entity_poly.entity_id
_entity_poly.type
_entity_poly.pdbx_seq_one_letter_code
_entity_poly.pdbx_strand_id
1 'polypeptide(L)'
;MATPILPFAALVALLMPLSATRTKHRFMVEYSVNASPKILYPYLASPSGLAQWFCQEVRLEENQRYNFIWDNQSHFAELNSHRTNRSVRFVFLDQEKRSMPDANYLDFTIEESQLTQEVFLRVLDYSDETDDIELQEMWDGLVQQLRELVGG
;
A
#
# COMPACT_ATOMS: atom_id res chain seq x y z
N MET A 1 15.56 8.09 11.21
CA MET A 1 14.95 7.65 10.88
C MET A 1 14.77 7.42 9.68
N ALA A 2 15.00 6.68 9.35
CA ALA A 2 15.06 6.41 8.10
C ALA A 2 13.78 6.44 7.55
N THR A 3 13.68 7.08 6.54
CA THR A 3 12.56 7.15 5.98
C THR A 3 12.50 6.20 4.93
N PRO A 4 11.55 5.62 4.77
CA PRO A 4 11.47 4.64 3.79
C PRO A 4 11.32 5.29 2.54
N ILE A 5 11.75 4.79 1.68
CA ILE A 5 11.73 5.28 0.62
C ILE A 5 10.77 4.79 -0.17
N LEU A 6 10.30 4.85 -0.86
CA LEU A 6 9.57 4.30 -1.66
C LEU A 6 8.86 4.41 -2.45
N PRO A 7 8.40 4.40 -2.96
CA PRO A 7 7.57 3.93 -3.58
C PRO A 7 7.74 3.50 -4.80
N PHE A 8 7.92 2.79 -4.82
CA PHE A 8 7.89 1.89 -5.74
C PHE A 8 7.27 2.45 -6.91
N ALA A 9 6.18 2.66 -6.81
CA ALA A 9 5.57 2.93 -7.96
C ALA A 9 5.82 4.18 -8.61
N ALA A 10 5.66 5.17 -7.97
CA ALA A 10 5.71 6.44 -8.57
C ALA A 10 7.04 6.77 -9.11
N LEU A 11 8.01 6.37 -8.37
CA LEU A 11 9.31 6.68 -8.75
C LEU A 11 9.69 6.06 -10.02
N VAL A 12 9.38 4.80 -10.16
CA VAL A 12 9.77 4.10 -11.35
C VAL A 12 9.08 4.68 -12.56
N ALA A 13 7.84 5.00 -12.43
CA ALA A 13 7.11 5.52 -13.57
C ALA A 13 7.70 6.78 -14.12
N LEU A 14 8.23 7.61 -13.27
CA LEU A 14 8.80 8.85 -13.72
C LEU A 14 10.08 8.69 -14.49
N LEU A 15 10.80 7.65 -14.21
CA LEU A 15 12.09 7.47 -14.82
C LEU A 15 12.09 6.64 -16.07
N MET A 16 11.01 5.97 -16.38
CA MET A 16 11.02 5.05 -17.50
C MET A 16 10.75 5.72 -18.82
N PRO A 17 11.42 5.30 -19.85
CA PRO A 17 11.17 5.86 -21.15
C PRO A 17 9.81 5.44 -21.66
N LEU A 18 9.24 6.27 -22.45
CA LEU A 18 7.94 6.00 -22.96
C LEU A 18 7.86 4.81 -23.86
N SER A 19 8.90 4.60 -24.60
CA SER A 19 8.86 3.54 -25.57
C SER A 19 9.07 2.17 -24.98
N ALA A 20 9.47 2.11 -23.74
CA ALA A 20 9.79 0.82 -23.18
C ALA A 20 8.55 0.02 -22.92
N THR A 21 8.63 -1.24 -23.26
CA THR A 21 7.61 -2.17 -22.88
C THR A 21 7.88 -2.56 -21.46
N ARG A 22 7.04 -2.18 -20.56
CA ARG A 22 7.29 -2.50 -19.18
C ARG A 22 6.57 -3.74 -18.79
N THR A 23 7.24 -4.55 -18.03
CA THR A 23 6.63 -5.73 -17.45
C THR A 23 6.21 -5.37 -16.04
N LYS A 24 4.93 -5.40 -15.79
CA LYS A 24 4.45 -5.19 -14.44
C LYS A 24 4.73 -6.41 -13.60
N HIS A 25 4.95 -6.17 -12.33
CA HIS A 25 5.31 -7.22 -11.40
C HIS A 25 4.31 -7.26 -10.25
N ARG A 26 3.86 -8.46 -9.94
CA ARG A 26 2.93 -8.67 -8.84
C ARG A 26 3.70 -9.27 -7.67
N PHE A 27 3.85 -8.52 -6.62
CA PHE A 27 4.55 -8.97 -5.43
C PHE A 27 3.53 -9.21 -4.32
N MET A 28 3.56 -10.38 -3.70
CA MET A 28 2.62 -10.70 -2.65
C MET A 28 3.35 -11.25 -1.45
N VAL A 29 2.96 -10.79 -0.25
CA VAL A 29 3.57 -11.23 0.98
C VAL A 29 2.53 -11.23 2.08
N GLU A 30 2.67 -12.12 3.04
CA GLU A 30 1.75 -12.21 4.16
C GLU A 30 2.49 -12.04 5.47
N TYR A 31 1.83 -11.40 6.42
CA TYR A 31 2.40 -11.15 7.73
C TYR A 31 1.39 -11.54 8.80
N SER A 32 1.88 -12.17 9.86
CA SER A 32 1.07 -12.41 11.03
C SER A 32 0.97 -11.11 11.83
N VAL A 33 -0.21 -10.75 12.29
CA VAL A 33 -0.41 -9.51 13.03
C VAL A 33 -1.20 -9.81 14.30
N ASN A 34 -0.70 -9.29 15.41
CA ASN A 34 -1.32 -9.56 16.69
C ASN A 34 -2.38 -8.49 17.02
N ALA A 35 -3.42 -8.47 16.24
CA ALA A 35 -4.52 -7.54 16.43
C ALA A 35 -5.75 -8.08 15.72
N SER A 36 -6.93 -7.71 16.20
CA SER A 36 -8.16 -8.15 15.56
C SER A 36 -8.34 -7.41 14.23
N PRO A 37 -9.12 -7.96 13.31
CA PRO A 37 -9.40 -7.25 12.08
C PRO A 37 -10.00 -5.86 12.31
N LYS A 38 -10.82 -5.72 13.32
CA LYS A 38 -11.45 -4.44 13.61
C LYS A 38 -10.43 -3.38 14.02
N ILE A 39 -9.40 -3.78 14.74
CA ILE A 39 -8.34 -2.86 15.15
C ILE A 39 -7.40 -2.58 14.00
N LEU A 40 -7.09 -3.59 13.22
CA LEU A 40 -6.12 -3.44 12.14
C LEU A 40 -6.66 -2.60 10.97
N TYR A 41 -7.92 -2.80 10.62
CA TYR A 41 -8.46 -2.22 9.39
C TYR A 41 -8.31 -0.71 9.27
N PRO A 42 -8.55 0.09 10.32
CA PRO A 42 -8.40 1.55 10.18
C PRO A 42 -6.99 1.98 9.77
N TYR A 43 -5.98 1.21 10.12
CA TYR A 43 -4.62 1.54 9.72
C TYR A 43 -4.38 1.26 8.24
N LEU A 44 -5.24 0.48 7.61
CA LEU A 44 -5.11 0.15 6.19
C LEU A 44 -6.00 1.03 5.32
N ALA A 45 -7.06 1.57 5.88
CA ALA A 45 -8.06 2.24 5.06
C ALA A 45 -8.20 3.73 5.34
N SER A 46 -7.96 4.19 6.56
CA SER A 46 -8.19 5.59 6.86
C SER A 46 -6.93 6.42 6.59
N PRO A 47 -7.08 7.67 6.19
CA PRO A 47 -5.92 8.52 5.96
C PRO A 47 -5.05 8.66 7.20
N SER A 48 -5.64 8.86 8.37
CA SER A 48 -4.84 9.03 9.57
C SER A 48 -4.14 7.75 9.98
N GLY A 49 -4.79 6.60 9.76
CA GLY A 49 -4.16 5.32 10.07
C GLY A 49 -2.99 5.03 9.15
N LEU A 50 -3.19 5.24 7.86
CA LEU A 50 -2.13 5.01 6.88
C LEU A 50 -0.94 5.93 7.11
N ALA A 51 -1.17 7.16 7.52
CA ALA A 51 -0.10 8.12 7.74
C ALA A 51 0.80 7.75 8.91
N GLN A 52 0.41 6.80 9.73
CA GLN A 52 1.22 6.42 10.87
C GLN A 52 2.30 5.40 10.53
N TRP A 53 2.15 4.68 9.45
CA TRP A 53 3.13 3.64 9.13
C TRP A 53 3.49 3.57 7.64
N PHE A 54 2.58 3.98 6.77
CA PHE A 54 2.77 3.73 5.34
C PHE A 54 3.48 4.86 4.62
N CYS A 55 3.21 6.10 4.97
CA CYS A 55 3.87 7.23 4.31
C CYS A 55 3.84 8.45 5.23
N GLN A 56 4.44 9.53 4.75
CA GLN A 56 4.57 10.74 5.56
C GLN A 56 3.23 11.36 5.89
N GLU A 57 2.37 11.44 4.91
CA GLU A 57 1.10 12.13 5.06
C GLU A 57 0.11 11.55 4.08
N VAL A 58 -1.16 11.49 4.45
CA VAL A 58 -2.21 11.04 3.56
C VAL A 58 -3.33 12.06 3.62
N ARG A 59 -3.74 12.52 2.46
CA ARG A 59 -4.85 13.46 2.37
C ARG A 59 -5.99 12.81 1.62
N LEU A 60 -7.19 13.00 2.13
CA LEU A 60 -8.37 12.49 1.46
C LEU A 60 -8.95 13.62 0.63
N GLU A 61 -9.11 13.38 -0.65
CA GLU A 61 -9.68 14.35 -1.55
C GLU A 61 -11.07 13.90 -1.98
N GLU A 62 -11.69 14.65 -2.86
CA GLU A 62 -13.02 14.31 -3.30
C GLU A 62 -13.06 13.00 -4.04
N ASN A 63 -14.23 12.38 -4.08
CA ASN A 63 -14.46 11.14 -4.83
C ASN A 63 -13.61 9.97 -4.36
N GLN A 64 -13.38 9.88 -3.06
CA GLN A 64 -12.61 8.77 -2.48
C GLN A 64 -11.21 8.70 -3.06
N ARG A 65 -10.65 9.83 -3.38
CA ARG A 65 -9.30 9.89 -3.89
C ARG A 65 -8.34 10.18 -2.75
N TYR A 66 -7.28 9.40 -2.66
CA TYR A 66 -6.27 9.57 -1.64
C TYR A 66 -5.03 10.18 -2.27
N ASN A 67 -4.38 11.04 -1.52
CA ASN A 67 -3.08 11.57 -1.93
C ASN A 67 -2.07 11.09 -0.90
N PHE A 68 -1.23 10.15 -1.30
CA PHE A 68 -0.16 9.64 -0.45
C PHE A 68 1.08 10.49 -0.70
N ILE A 69 1.66 11.03 0.35
CA ILE A 69 2.79 11.93 0.19
C ILE A 69 4.06 11.28 0.72
N TRP A 70 5.01 11.09 -0.19
CA TRP A 70 6.34 10.59 0.11
C TRP A 70 7.34 11.61 -0.41
N ASP A 71 8.37 11.89 0.38
CA ASP A 71 9.43 12.82 -0.03
C ASP A 71 8.86 14.11 -0.58
N ASN A 72 7.80 14.59 0.05
CA ASN A 72 7.12 15.82 -0.34
C ASN A 72 6.50 15.77 -1.72
N GLN A 73 6.26 14.57 -2.24
CA GLN A 73 5.62 14.42 -3.54
C GLN A 73 4.29 13.71 -3.39
N SER A 74 3.33 14.15 -4.19
CA SER A 74 1.99 13.59 -4.17
C SER A 74 1.89 12.36 -5.06
N HIS A 75 1.18 11.36 -4.57
CA HIS A 75 0.91 10.14 -5.32
C HIS A 75 -0.57 9.85 -5.17
N PHE A 76 -1.32 10.10 -6.23
CA PHE A 76 -2.77 10.00 -6.16
C PHE A 76 -3.25 8.59 -6.42
N ALA A 77 -4.25 8.17 -5.68
CA ALA A 77 -4.85 6.86 -5.87
C ALA A 77 -6.33 6.91 -5.58
N GLU A 78 -7.07 6.04 -6.23
CA GLU A 78 -8.48 5.90 -5.94
C GLU A 78 -8.70 4.73 -5.05
N LEU A 79 -9.61 4.88 -4.10
CA LEU A 79 -10.08 3.75 -3.33
C LEU A 79 -10.98 2.95 -4.25
N ASN A 80 -10.42 1.91 -4.83
CA ASN A 80 -11.12 1.17 -5.88
C ASN A 80 -12.13 0.19 -5.34
N SER A 81 -11.80 -0.47 -4.23
CA SER A 81 -12.74 -1.36 -3.58
C SER A 81 -12.38 -1.48 -2.12
N HIS A 82 -13.38 -1.76 -1.29
CA HIS A 82 -13.11 -1.99 0.11
C HIS A 82 -14.23 -2.82 0.71
N ARG A 83 -13.87 -3.60 1.71
CA ARG A 83 -14.82 -4.35 2.52
C ARG A 83 -14.36 -4.18 3.96
N THR A 84 -15.22 -3.59 4.76
CA THR A 84 -14.87 -3.23 6.14
C THR A 84 -14.31 -4.43 6.90
N ASN A 85 -13.19 -4.20 7.56
CA ASN A 85 -12.46 -5.20 8.34
C ASN A 85 -11.93 -6.36 7.50
N ARG A 86 -11.91 -6.23 6.19
CA ARG A 86 -11.45 -7.29 5.33
C ARG A 86 -10.44 -6.87 4.30
N SER A 87 -10.72 -5.84 3.52
CA SER A 87 -9.81 -5.52 2.43
C SER A 87 -9.99 -4.09 1.95
N VAL A 88 -8.94 -3.58 1.33
CA VAL A 88 -8.97 -2.27 0.69
C VAL A 88 -8.00 -2.32 -0.48
N ARG A 89 -8.38 -1.72 -1.60
CA ARG A 89 -7.51 -1.65 -2.77
C ARG A 89 -7.42 -0.21 -3.25
N PHE A 90 -6.19 0.24 -3.45
CA PHE A 90 -5.90 1.56 -3.99
C PHE A 90 -5.31 1.40 -5.38
N VAL A 91 -5.88 2.09 -6.36
CA VAL A 91 -5.38 2.06 -7.72
C VAL A 91 -4.78 3.43 -8.02
N PHE A 92 -3.53 3.46 -8.43
CA PHE A 92 -2.82 4.72 -8.60
C PHE A 92 -3.21 5.43 -9.89
N LEU A 93 -3.21 6.75 -9.82
CA LEU A 93 -3.59 7.63 -10.92
C LEU A 93 -2.35 8.38 -11.41
N ASP A 94 -2.47 9.04 -12.55
CA ASP A 94 -1.37 9.87 -13.03
C ASP A 94 -1.34 11.21 -12.26
N GLN A 95 -0.41 12.05 -12.60
CA GLN A 95 -0.24 13.30 -11.86
C GLN A 95 -1.38 14.28 -12.10
N GLU A 96 -2.16 14.08 -13.14
CA GLU A 96 -3.38 14.86 -13.36
C GLU A 96 -4.60 14.19 -12.74
N LYS A 97 -4.38 13.16 -11.95
CA LYS A 97 -5.45 12.45 -11.23
C LYS A 97 -6.39 11.69 -12.17
N ARG A 98 -5.84 11.20 -13.26
CA ARG A 98 -6.62 10.44 -14.24
C ARG A 98 -6.23 8.97 -14.20
N SER A 99 -7.17 8.14 -14.59
CA SER A 99 -6.93 6.70 -14.66
C SER A 99 -5.91 6.37 -15.72
N MET A 100 -5.15 5.34 -15.47
CA MET A 100 -4.16 4.84 -16.42
C MET A 100 -4.44 3.40 -16.77
N PRO A 101 -4.15 2.98 -18.01
CA PRO A 101 -4.28 1.57 -18.33
C PRO A 101 -3.21 0.78 -17.59
N ASP A 102 -3.56 -0.41 -17.16
CA ASP A 102 -2.64 -1.28 -16.43
C ASP A 102 -1.99 -0.54 -15.26
N ALA A 103 -2.79 0.16 -14.49
CA ALA A 103 -2.30 1.01 -13.41
C ALA A 103 -1.69 0.18 -12.28
N ASN A 104 -0.72 0.75 -11.59
CA ASN A 104 -0.20 0.16 -10.38
C ASN A 104 -1.30 0.15 -9.33
N TYR A 105 -1.28 -0.86 -8.46
CA TYR A 105 -2.25 -0.88 -7.38
C TYR A 105 -1.66 -1.54 -6.14
N LEU A 106 -2.30 -1.29 -5.03
CA LEU A 106 -1.91 -1.81 -3.75
C LEU A 106 -3.15 -2.38 -3.08
N ASP A 107 -3.08 -3.63 -2.66
CA ASP A 107 -4.21 -4.31 -2.07
C ASP A 107 -3.80 -4.84 -0.71
N PHE A 108 -4.58 -4.48 0.32
CA PHE A 108 -4.40 -5.04 1.65
C PHE A 108 -5.60 -5.92 1.95
N THR A 109 -5.35 -7.15 2.36
CA THR A 109 -6.41 -8.08 2.72
C THR A 109 -6.11 -8.66 4.10
N ILE A 110 -7.13 -8.69 4.94
CA ILE A 110 -7.02 -9.26 6.27
C ILE A 110 -7.68 -10.63 6.24
N GLU A 111 -6.96 -11.63 6.71
CA GLU A 111 -7.52 -12.98 6.84
C GLU A 111 -7.41 -13.45 8.27
N GLU A 112 -8.42 -14.11 8.74
CA GLU A 112 -8.43 -14.62 10.09
C GLU A 112 -8.65 -16.13 10.04
N SER A 113 -7.79 -16.89 10.70
CA SER A 113 -7.93 -18.33 10.74
C SER A 113 -9.13 -18.71 11.61
N GLN A 114 -10.01 -19.51 11.08
CA GLN A 114 -11.17 -19.97 11.86
C GLN A 114 -10.75 -20.90 12.99
N LEU A 115 -9.65 -21.58 12.82
CA LEU A 115 -9.20 -22.53 13.82
C LEU A 115 -8.41 -21.90 14.95
N THR A 116 -7.47 -21.06 14.62
CA THR A 116 -6.56 -20.50 15.62
C THR A 116 -6.89 -19.07 15.95
N GLN A 117 -7.71 -18.43 15.12
CA GLN A 117 -8.04 -17.02 15.24
C GLN A 117 -6.83 -16.10 15.04
N GLU A 118 -5.77 -16.63 14.45
CA GLU A 118 -4.66 -15.79 14.05
C GLU A 118 -5.09 -14.88 12.92
N VAL A 119 -4.54 -13.66 12.91
CA VAL A 119 -4.85 -12.67 11.90
C VAL A 119 -3.64 -12.47 11.03
N PHE A 120 -3.86 -12.44 9.73
CA PHE A 120 -2.80 -12.23 8.75
C PHE A 120 -3.13 -11.04 7.87
N LEU A 121 -2.12 -10.27 7.56
CA LEU A 121 -2.24 -9.19 6.59
C LEU A 121 -1.55 -9.64 5.31
N ARG A 122 -2.28 -9.68 4.22
CA ARG A 122 -1.71 -9.95 2.91
C ARG A 122 -1.56 -8.65 2.16
N VAL A 123 -0.36 -8.42 1.66
CA VAL A 123 -0.05 -7.24 0.85
C VAL A 123 0.17 -7.70 -0.57
N LEU A 124 -0.53 -7.08 -1.50
CA LEU A 124 -0.34 -7.33 -2.92
C LEU A 124 0.05 -6.01 -3.55
N ASP A 125 1.25 -5.95 -4.08
CA ASP A 125 1.84 -4.73 -4.62
C ASP A 125 2.10 -4.97 -6.11
N TYR A 126 1.31 -4.32 -6.95
CA TYR A 126 1.42 -4.48 -8.39
C TYR A 126 2.04 -3.21 -8.95
N SER A 127 3.26 -3.30 -9.45
CA SER A 127 3.99 -2.12 -9.86
C SER A 127 5.05 -2.47 -10.89
N ASP A 128 5.84 -1.47 -11.25
CA ASP A 128 6.95 -1.65 -12.16
C ASP A 128 8.21 -2.16 -11.47
N GLU A 129 8.23 -2.16 -10.15
CA GLU A 129 9.38 -2.65 -9.42
C GLU A 129 9.47 -4.17 -9.51
N THR A 130 10.58 -4.68 -9.96
CA THR A 130 10.72 -6.12 -10.16
C THR A 130 11.71 -6.79 -9.20
N ASP A 131 12.35 -6.02 -8.34
CA ASP A 131 13.32 -6.59 -7.41
C ASP A 131 12.61 -7.09 -6.16
N ASP A 132 12.38 -8.39 -6.10
CA ASP A 132 11.65 -8.99 -4.98
C ASP A 132 12.35 -8.80 -3.65
N ILE A 133 13.67 -8.78 -3.65
CA ILE A 133 14.40 -8.61 -2.40
C ILE A 133 14.19 -7.21 -1.84
N GLU A 134 14.26 -6.21 -2.71
CA GLU A 134 14.00 -4.85 -2.27
C GLU A 134 12.56 -4.66 -1.80
N LEU A 135 11.62 -5.25 -2.52
CA LEU A 135 10.23 -5.14 -2.12
C LEU A 135 9.98 -5.82 -0.79
N GLN A 136 10.60 -6.97 -0.59
CA GLN A 136 10.46 -7.69 0.68
C GLN A 136 11.00 -6.87 1.83
N GLU A 137 12.17 -6.30 1.67
CA GLU A 137 12.77 -5.50 2.73
C GLU A 137 11.96 -4.26 3.03
N MET A 138 11.45 -3.62 2.00
CA MET A 138 10.63 -2.43 2.19
C MET A 138 9.36 -2.76 2.96
N TRP A 139 8.66 -3.80 2.51
CA TRP A 139 7.40 -4.15 3.17
C TRP A 139 7.62 -4.69 4.58
N ASP A 140 8.72 -5.43 4.79
CA ASP A 140 9.04 -5.90 6.14
C ASP A 140 9.22 -4.73 7.09
N GLY A 141 9.88 -3.68 6.66
CA GLY A 141 10.09 -2.51 7.48
C GLY A 141 8.80 -1.76 7.76
N LEU A 142 7.98 -1.59 6.74
CA LEU A 142 6.71 -0.89 6.90
C LEU A 142 5.77 -1.66 7.83
N VAL A 143 5.66 -2.96 7.63
CA VAL A 143 4.75 -3.75 8.44
C VAL A 143 5.24 -3.87 9.86
N GLN A 144 6.54 -3.83 10.08
CA GLN A 144 7.06 -3.83 11.44
C GLN A 144 6.57 -2.60 12.20
N GLN A 145 6.56 -1.44 11.55
CA GLN A 145 6.00 -0.25 12.18
C GLN A 145 4.52 -0.41 12.47
N LEU A 146 3.79 -0.98 11.54
CA LEU A 146 2.37 -1.23 11.74
C LEU A 146 2.14 -2.14 12.94
N ARG A 147 2.92 -3.20 13.05
CA ARG A 147 2.78 -4.12 14.17
C ARG A 147 2.97 -3.42 15.50
N GLU A 148 3.94 -2.53 15.57
CA GLU A 148 4.18 -1.81 16.82
C GLU A 148 3.01 -0.93 17.20
N LEU A 149 2.29 -0.43 16.22
CA LEU A 149 1.15 0.41 16.49
C LEU A 149 -0.08 -0.37 16.97
N VAL A 150 -0.23 -1.59 16.50
CA VAL A 150 -1.46 -2.33 16.77
C VAL A 150 -1.31 -3.42 17.84
N GLY A 151 -0.14 -3.57 18.40
CA GLY A 151 0.02 -4.50 19.50
C GLY A 151 1.04 -5.58 19.32
N GLY A 152 1.85 -5.44 18.31
CA GLY A 152 2.89 -6.43 18.08
C GLY A 152 2.53 -7.40 17.00
#